data_b3e4c41f96c845215edaa3f57132d60b
#
_entry.id   b3e4c41f96c845215edaa3f57132d60b
#
_cell.length_a   1.000
_cell.length_b   1.000
_cell.length_c   1.000
_cell.angle_alpha   90.00
_cell.angle_beta   90.00
_cell.angle_gamma   90.00
#
_symmetry.space_group_name_H-M   'P 1'
#
loop_
_entity.id
_entity.type
_entity.pdbx_description
1 polymer ?
#
loop_
_entity_poly.entity_id
_entity_poly.type
_entity_poly.pdbx_seq_one_letter_code
_entity_poly.pdbx_strand_id
1 'polypeptide(L)'
;MAEGKFATSVTCMDGRIQLPLAKWIKENYSVDYVDAITEPGIDKKVAENNELDSIKTKVGISINAHKSQLIVVSGHYDCAGNPVSDEEHISQIKKDVDVISSWNT
;
A
#
# COMPACT_ATOMS: atom_id res chain seq x y z
N MET A 1 21.91 -0.66 -9.65
CA MET A 1 20.45 -0.61 -9.84
C MET A 1 19.83 -1.88 -9.33
N ALA A 2 18.65 -1.78 -8.78
CA ALA A 2 17.95 -2.97 -8.28
C ALA A 2 17.50 -3.83 -9.47
N GLU A 3 17.74 -5.13 -9.37
CA GLU A 3 17.32 -6.10 -10.37
C GLU A 3 16.19 -6.94 -9.79
N GLY A 4 15.33 -7.47 -10.66
CA GLY A 4 14.17 -8.24 -10.28
C GLY A 4 12.90 -7.43 -10.43
N LYS A 5 11.77 -8.09 -10.21
CA LYS A 5 10.46 -7.45 -10.33
C LYS A 5 9.99 -6.98 -8.96
N PHE A 6 9.57 -5.74 -8.89
CA PHE A 6 9.08 -5.10 -7.67
C PHE A 6 7.59 -4.82 -7.76
N ALA A 7 6.91 -4.95 -6.62
CA ALA A 7 5.59 -4.38 -6.40
C ALA A 7 5.68 -3.38 -5.26
N THR A 8 4.67 -2.54 -5.14
CA THR A 8 4.56 -1.54 -4.08
C THR A 8 3.38 -1.90 -3.19
N SER A 9 3.60 -1.97 -1.88
CA SER A 9 2.54 -2.23 -0.90
C SER A 9 2.30 -0.96 -0.07
N VAL A 10 1.06 -0.50 -0.06
CA VAL A 10 0.62 0.62 0.78
C VAL A 10 -0.28 0.03 1.85
N THR A 11 0.23 -0.12 3.07
CA THR A 11 -0.46 -0.86 4.12
C THR A 11 -0.18 -0.27 5.50
N CYS A 12 -0.97 -0.69 6.49
CA CYS A 12 -0.73 -0.35 7.88
C CYS A 12 0.62 -0.90 8.34
N MET A 13 1.22 -0.23 9.31
CA MET A 13 2.49 -0.67 9.89
C MET A 13 2.38 -1.90 10.79
N ASP A 14 1.17 -2.39 11.04
CA ASP A 14 0.95 -3.52 11.95
C ASP A 14 1.82 -4.72 11.58
N GLY A 15 2.63 -5.17 12.54
CA GLY A 15 3.59 -6.26 12.30
C GLY A 15 2.96 -7.61 11.99
N ARG A 16 1.69 -7.79 12.36
CA ARG A 16 1.00 -9.06 12.13
C ARG A 16 0.73 -9.32 10.66
N ILE A 17 0.64 -8.26 9.84
CA ILE A 17 0.27 -8.39 8.42
C ILE A 17 1.44 -8.32 7.46
N GLN A 18 2.61 -7.91 7.90
CA GLN A 18 3.73 -7.62 6.98
C GLN A 18 4.17 -8.86 6.20
N LEU A 19 4.50 -9.93 6.92
CA LEU A 19 5.00 -11.14 6.27
C LEU A 19 3.92 -11.85 5.43
N PRO A 20 2.70 -12.08 5.95
CA PRO A 20 1.66 -12.71 5.14
C PRO A 20 1.31 -11.91 3.88
N LEU A 21 1.25 -10.59 3.99
CA LEU A 21 0.91 -9.74 2.84
C LEU A 21 1.98 -9.79 1.77
N ALA A 22 3.24 -9.64 2.15
CA ALA A 22 4.35 -9.69 1.20
C ALA A 22 4.40 -11.04 0.49
N LYS A 23 4.20 -12.12 1.23
CA LYS A 23 4.16 -13.46 0.65
C LYS A 23 3.02 -13.60 -0.35
N TRP A 24 1.83 -13.13 0.02
CA TRP A 24 0.65 -13.18 -0.85
C TRP A 24 0.90 -12.41 -2.17
N ILE A 25 1.48 -11.22 -2.07
CA ILE A 25 1.77 -10.40 -3.26
C ILE A 25 2.77 -11.10 -4.18
N LYS A 26 3.84 -11.64 -3.61
CA LYS A 26 4.85 -12.35 -4.39
C LYS A 26 4.26 -13.55 -5.13
N GLU A 27 3.42 -14.31 -4.46
CA GLU A 27 2.85 -15.54 -5.01
C GLU A 27 1.79 -15.26 -6.07
N ASN A 28 1.00 -14.21 -5.88
CA ASN A 28 -0.13 -13.93 -6.79
C ASN A 28 0.26 -13.08 -8.00
N TYR A 29 1.34 -12.31 -7.89
CA TYR A 29 1.74 -11.40 -8.96
C TYR A 29 3.13 -11.67 -9.51
N SER A 30 3.76 -12.73 -9.05
CA SER A 30 5.07 -13.18 -9.56
C SER A 30 6.13 -12.10 -9.50
N VAL A 31 6.19 -11.37 -8.38
CA VAL A 31 7.24 -10.38 -8.15
C VAL A 31 8.28 -10.94 -7.19
N ASP A 32 9.50 -10.41 -7.28
CA ASP A 32 10.60 -10.86 -6.45
C ASP A 32 10.65 -10.10 -5.12
N TYR A 33 10.28 -8.83 -5.14
CA TYR A 33 10.38 -7.95 -4.00
C TYR A 33 9.14 -7.08 -3.85
N VAL A 34 8.84 -6.71 -2.61
CA VAL A 34 7.72 -5.83 -2.29
C VAL A 34 8.25 -4.64 -1.50
N ASP A 35 8.15 -3.45 -2.07
CA ASP A 35 8.45 -2.22 -1.34
C ASP A 35 7.28 -1.91 -0.43
N ALA A 36 7.54 -1.82 0.87
CA ALA A 36 6.49 -1.60 1.87
C ALA A 36 6.45 -0.15 2.32
N ILE A 37 5.36 0.53 2.04
CA ILE A 37 5.10 1.88 2.51
C ILE A 37 4.04 1.77 3.60
N THR A 38 4.40 2.14 4.83
CA THR A 38 3.58 1.86 5.99
C THR A 38 3.35 3.09 6.85
N GLU A 39 2.14 3.22 7.35
CA GLU A 39 1.75 4.14 8.41
C GLU A 39 0.58 3.54 9.17
N PRO A 40 0.36 3.92 10.44
CA PRO A 40 -0.80 3.42 11.19
C PRO A 40 -2.09 3.80 10.47
N GLY A 41 -2.93 2.80 10.16
CA GLY A 41 -4.22 3.05 9.52
C GLY A 41 -4.12 3.79 8.21
N ILE A 42 -3.14 3.48 7.39
CA ILE A 42 -2.84 4.20 6.16
C ILE A 42 -4.02 4.23 5.17
N ASP A 43 -4.87 3.21 5.18
CA ASP A 43 -6.05 3.16 4.31
C ASP A 43 -7.01 4.33 4.59
N LYS A 44 -7.22 4.66 5.87
CA LYS A 44 -8.01 5.83 6.24
C LYS A 44 -7.34 7.13 5.79
N LYS A 45 -6.04 7.23 6.01
CA LYS A 45 -5.29 8.43 5.69
C LYS A 45 -5.34 8.76 4.19
N VAL A 46 -5.17 7.75 3.36
CA VAL A 46 -5.23 7.91 1.90
C VAL A 46 -6.67 8.24 1.46
N ALA A 47 -7.66 7.56 2.02
CA ALA A 47 -9.06 7.80 1.69
C ALA A 47 -9.48 9.24 2.02
N GLU A 48 -8.97 9.80 3.10
CA GLU A 48 -9.25 11.18 3.51
C GLU A 48 -8.37 12.19 2.77
N ASN A 49 -7.44 11.72 1.98
CA ASN A 49 -6.50 12.56 1.23
C ASN A 49 -5.77 13.55 2.14
N ASN A 50 -5.28 13.07 3.28
CA ASN A 50 -4.74 13.90 4.34
C ASN A 50 -3.24 13.67 4.50
N GLU A 51 -2.45 14.74 4.28
CA GLU A 51 -1.00 14.74 4.49
C GLU A 51 -0.29 13.60 3.75
N LEU A 52 -0.52 13.50 2.44
CA LEU A 52 -0.02 12.38 1.63
C LEU A 52 1.32 12.63 0.93
N ASP A 53 1.96 13.79 1.15
CA ASP A 53 3.19 14.12 0.43
C ASP A 53 4.30 13.08 0.63
N SER A 54 4.49 12.62 1.86
CA SER A 54 5.50 11.61 2.17
C SER A 54 5.19 10.27 1.51
N ILE A 55 3.93 9.86 1.57
CA ILE A 55 3.47 8.60 0.96
C ILE A 55 3.64 8.68 -0.54
N LYS A 56 3.21 9.78 -1.15
CA LYS A 56 3.33 9.99 -2.59
C LYS A 56 4.79 9.96 -3.06
N THR A 57 5.68 10.58 -2.29
CA THR A 57 7.11 10.55 -2.60
C THR A 57 7.65 9.12 -2.58
N LYS A 58 7.28 8.34 -1.58
CA LYS A 58 7.74 6.95 -1.45
C LYS A 58 7.19 6.07 -2.56
N VAL A 59 5.93 6.24 -2.93
CA VAL A 59 5.35 5.53 -4.07
C VAL A 59 6.12 5.88 -5.34
N GLY A 60 6.43 7.16 -5.52
CA GLY A 60 7.22 7.62 -6.67
C GLY A 60 8.59 6.98 -6.74
N ILE A 61 9.25 6.80 -5.61
CA ILE A 61 10.56 6.13 -5.57
C ILE A 61 10.43 4.67 -6.00
N SER A 62 9.42 3.98 -5.50
CA SER A 62 9.19 2.58 -5.87
C SER A 62 8.94 2.44 -7.37
N ILE A 63 8.14 3.32 -7.94
CA ILE A 63 7.81 3.30 -9.37
C ILE A 63 9.02 3.68 -10.22
N ASN A 64 9.72 4.75 -9.86
CA ASN A 64 10.75 5.30 -10.72
C ASN A 64 12.11 4.63 -10.54
N ALA A 65 12.50 4.30 -9.31
CA ALA A 65 13.80 3.68 -9.04
C ALA A 65 13.75 2.16 -9.17
N HIS A 66 12.70 1.51 -8.67
CA HIS A 66 12.58 0.06 -8.71
C HIS A 66 11.68 -0.44 -9.84
N LYS A 67 11.12 0.46 -10.65
CA LYS A 67 10.28 0.11 -11.81
C LYS A 67 9.05 -0.73 -11.41
N SER A 68 8.51 -0.49 -10.23
CA SER A 68 7.30 -1.16 -9.78
C SER A 68 6.14 -0.87 -10.75
N GLN A 69 5.46 -1.92 -11.15
CA GLN A 69 4.32 -1.83 -12.08
C GLN A 69 3.00 -2.16 -11.40
N LEU A 70 3.04 -2.43 -10.10
CA LEU A 70 1.86 -2.83 -9.35
C LEU A 70 1.88 -2.16 -7.99
N ILE A 71 0.77 -1.53 -7.64
CA ILE A 71 0.57 -0.98 -6.30
C ILE A 71 -0.59 -1.74 -5.66
N VAL A 72 -0.34 -2.31 -4.48
CA VAL A 72 -1.34 -3.03 -3.72
C VAL A 72 -1.68 -2.22 -2.47
N VAL A 73 -2.94 -1.86 -2.33
CA VAL A 73 -3.43 -1.14 -1.15
C VAL A 73 -4.21 -2.12 -0.29
N SER A 74 -3.97 -2.11 1.00
CA SER A 74 -4.66 -3.03 1.91
C SER A 74 -5.05 -2.36 3.22
N GLY A 75 -6.10 -2.87 3.81
CA GLY A 75 -6.49 -2.64 5.19
C GLY A 75 -6.46 -3.97 5.93
N HIS A 76 -6.70 -3.95 7.22
CA HIS A 76 -6.74 -5.20 7.98
C HIS A 76 -7.68 -5.12 9.17
N TYR A 77 -8.11 -6.27 9.60
CA TYR A 77 -8.92 -6.43 10.80
C TYR A 77 -8.15 -5.97 12.03
N ASP A 78 -8.87 -5.41 12.99
CA ASP A 78 -8.30 -4.99 14.29
C ASP A 78 -7.15 -3.99 14.14
N CYS A 79 -7.39 -2.95 13.35
CA CYS A 79 -6.39 -1.91 13.10
C CYS A 79 -6.47 -0.81 14.15
N ALA A 80 -5.40 -0.63 14.92
CA ALA A 80 -5.36 0.39 15.98
C ALA A 80 -5.46 1.81 15.42
N GLY A 81 -4.87 2.07 14.26
CA GLY A 81 -4.90 3.39 13.63
C GLY A 81 -6.17 3.68 12.85
N ASN A 82 -6.98 2.66 12.59
CA ASN A 82 -8.23 2.79 11.84
C ASN A 82 -9.21 1.71 12.32
N PRO A 83 -9.80 1.88 13.52
CA PRO A 83 -10.64 0.84 14.12
C PRO A 83 -12.07 0.87 13.58
N VAL A 84 -12.21 0.52 12.32
CA VAL A 84 -13.50 0.49 11.63
C VAL A 84 -13.86 -0.93 11.23
N SER A 85 -15.11 -1.12 10.75
CA SER A 85 -15.59 -2.41 10.28
C SER A 85 -14.85 -2.84 9.00
N ASP A 86 -14.95 -4.12 8.67
CA ASP A 86 -14.39 -4.62 7.41
C ASP A 86 -15.03 -3.93 6.21
N GLU A 87 -16.33 -3.67 6.27
CA GLU A 87 -17.04 -2.97 5.21
C GLU A 87 -16.51 -1.56 4.99
N GLU A 88 -16.20 -0.85 6.07
CA GLU A 88 -15.65 0.49 6.00
C GLU A 88 -14.22 0.45 5.45
N HIS A 89 -13.41 -0.52 5.86
CA HIS A 89 -12.08 -0.73 5.28
C HIS A 89 -12.17 -0.92 3.77
N ILE A 90 -13.10 -1.76 3.31
CA ILE A 90 -13.28 -2.02 1.87
C ILE A 90 -13.65 -0.74 1.13
N SER A 91 -14.56 0.05 1.70
CA SER A 91 -14.97 1.32 1.12
C SER A 91 -13.78 2.28 1.01
N GLN A 92 -12.96 2.36 2.06
CA GLN A 92 -11.78 3.20 2.09
C GLN A 92 -10.74 2.75 1.07
N ILE A 93 -10.53 1.44 0.95
CA ILE A 93 -9.56 0.89 -0.02
C ILE A 93 -9.96 1.26 -1.46
N LYS A 94 -11.24 1.22 -1.78
CA LYS A 94 -11.72 1.63 -3.09
C LYS A 94 -11.39 3.09 -3.38
N LYS A 95 -11.57 3.96 -2.38
CA LYS A 95 -11.18 5.36 -2.49
C LYS A 95 -9.67 5.51 -2.63
N ASP A 96 -8.91 4.72 -1.88
CA ASP A 96 -7.45 4.75 -1.91
C ASP A 96 -6.93 4.45 -3.31
N VAL A 97 -7.52 3.48 -3.99
CA VAL A 97 -7.16 3.14 -5.36
C VAL A 97 -7.37 4.35 -6.27
N ASP A 98 -8.48 5.05 -6.12
CA ASP A 98 -8.77 6.24 -6.92
C ASP A 98 -7.77 7.36 -6.62
N VAL A 99 -7.46 7.61 -5.36
CA VAL A 99 -6.52 8.67 -4.96
C VAL A 99 -5.13 8.36 -5.51
N ILE A 100 -4.63 7.16 -5.30
CA ILE A 100 -3.29 6.78 -5.75
C ILE A 100 -3.21 6.75 -7.27
N SER A 101 -4.26 6.30 -7.93
CA SER A 101 -4.31 6.32 -9.40
C SER A 101 -4.22 7.72 -9.96
N SER A 102 -4.72 8.72 -9.21
CA SER A 102 -4.64 10.12 -9.63
C SER A 102 -3.22 10.68 -9.60
N TRP A 103 -2.31 10.03 -8.90
CA TRP A 103 -0.89 10.42 -8.87
C TRP A 103 -0.14 9.93 -10.09
N ASN A 104 -0.82 9.30 -10.96
CA ASN A 104 -0.25 8.65 -12.11
C ASN A 104 0.62 9.57 -12.94
N THR A 105 1.67 9.05 -13.25
CA THR A 105 2.71 9.72 -13.98
C THR A 105 3.16 8.85 -15.13
#